data_581f5aaba9111e83b728c7d4ef230115
#
_entry.id   581f5aaba9111e83b728c7d4ef230115
#
_cell.length_a   1.000
_cell.length_b   1.000
_cell.length_c   1.000
_cell.angle_alpha   90.00
_cell.angle_beta   90.00
_cell.angle_gamma   90.00
#
_symmetry.space_group_name_H-M   'P 1'
#
loop_
_entity.id
_entity.type
_entity.pdbx_description
1 polymer ?
#
loop_
_entity_poly.entity_id
_entity_poly.type
_entity_poly.pdbx_seq_one_letter_code
_entity_poly.pdbx_strand_id
1 'polypeptide(L)'
;IEEDSVFIKERKNLANNGFIDLTLIISNKGTLSSKPLVNIKGLPIFEKEEFFDGLEEEVLKITKTFSLKNAKQYENLIEGLKKTCRKYAKEKTGKKPITNINVIRI
;
A
#
# COMPACT_ATOMS: atom_id res chain seq x y z
N ILE A 1 -15.40 -14.12 -23.44
CA ILE A 1 -14.49 -13.06 -23.87
C ILE A 1 -13.46 -12.86 -22.77
N GLU A 2 -12.17 -12.79 -23.11
CA GLU A 2 -11.07 -12.71 -22.14
C GLU A 2 -11.15 -11.48 -21.25
N GLU A 3 -11.56 -10.35 -21.79
CA GLU A 3 -11.71 -9.12 -21.01
C GLU A 3 -12.72 -9.26 -19.87
N ASP A 4 -13.84 -9.93 -20.12
CA ASP A 4 -14.85 -10.17 -19.11
C ASP A 4 -14.32 -11.08 -18.01
N SER A 5 -13.49 -12.06 -18.34
CA SER A 5 -12.86 -12.96 -17.38
C SER A 5 -11.90 -12.21 -16.44
N VAL A 6 -11.16 -11.23 -16.95
CA VAL A 6 -10.25 -10.41 -16.15
C VAL A 6 -11.04 -9.55 -15.17
N PHE A 7 -12.10 -8.88 -15.61
CA PHE A 7 -12.96 -8.08 -14.73
C PHE A 7 -13.61 -8.92 -13.62
N ILE A 8 -14.03 -10.12 -13.95
CA ILE A 8 -14.63 -11.03 -12.95
C ILE A 8 -13.61 -11.43 -11.90
N LYS A 9 -12.37 -11.73 -12.30
CA LYS A 9 -11.29 -12.04 -11.36
C LYS A 9 -10.99 -10.89 -10.42
N GLU A 10 -10.90 -9.67 -10.95
CA GLU A 10 -10.65 -8.48 -10.13
C GLU A 10 -11.75 -8.25 -9.11
N ARG A 11 -13.01 -8.38 -9.51
CA ARG A 11 -14.15 -8.26 -8.59
C ARG A 11 -14.12 -9.30 -7.49
N LYS A 12 -13.79 -10.54 -7.82
CA LYS A 12 -13.68 -11.62 -6.83
C LYS A 12 -12.55 -11.35 -5.85
N ASN A 13 -11.42 -10.86 -6.33
CA ASN A 13 -10.29 -10.50 -5.47
C ASN A 13 -10.66 -9.38 -4.50
N LEU A 14 -11.34 -8.34 -4.97
CA LEU A 14 -11.81 -7.25 -4.11
C LEU A 14 -12.79 -7.76 -3.06
N ALA A 15 -13.73 -8.61 -3.45
CA ALA A 15 -14.74 -9.13 -2.54
C ALA A 15 -14.15 -10.08 -1.49
N ASN A 16 -13.15 -10.90 -1.88
CA ASN A 16 -12.61 -11.94 -1.01
C ASN A 16 -11.37 -11.52 -0.23
N ASN A 17 -10.52 -10.64 -0.81
CA ASN A 17 -9.22 -10.32 -0.24
C ASN A 17 -9.06 -8.86 0.18
N GLY A 18 -9.99 -8.00 -0.22
CA GLY A 18 -9.94 -6.58 0.14
C GLY A 18 -8.97 -5.75 -0.71
N PHE A 19 -8.81 -4.50 -0.31
CA PHE A 19 -8.05 -3.51 -1.07
C PHE A 19 -7.35 -2.54 -0.13
N ILE A 20 -6.09 -2.22 -0.43
CA ILE A 20 -5.30 -1.19 0.25
C ILE A 20 -4.84 -0.18 -0.78
N ASP A 21 -5.13 1.09 -0.54
CA ASP A 21 -4.63 2.20 -1.33
C ASP A 21 -3.74 3.06 -0.44
N LEU A 22 -2.47 3.15 -0.79
CA LEU A 22 -1.47 3.91 -0.04
C LEU A 22 -0.91 5.03 -0.89
N THR A 23 -0.91 6.25 -0.37
CA THR A 23 -0.36 7.41 -1.05
C THR A 23 0.74 8.05 -0.21
N LEU A 24 1.91 8.23 -0.82
CA LEU A 24 3.02 8.97 -0.24
C LEU A 24 3.16 10.30 -0.98
N ILE A 25 3.25 11.38 -0.23
CA ILE A 25 3.47 12.72 -0.78
C ILE A 25 4.88 13.15 -0.42
N ILE A 26 5.73 13.34 -1.43
CA ILE A 26 7.14 13.67 -1.26
C ILE A 26 7.36 15.14 -1.59
N SER A 27 8.02 15.86 -0.69
CA SER A 27 8.36 17.26 -0.90
C SER A 27 9.51 17.41 -1.91
N ASN A 28 9.70 18.61 -2.43
CA ASN A 28 10.81 18.90 -3.33
C ASN A 28 12.20 18.73 -2.67
N LYS A 29 12.24 18.67 -1.34
CA LYS A 29 13.47 18.42 -0.58
C LYS A 29 13.80 16.92 -0.45
N GLY A 30 12.93 16.05 -0.95
CA GLY A 30 13.13 14.60 -0.86
C GLY A 30 12.71 13.99 0.48
N THR A 31 11.79 14.64 1.18
CA THR A 31 11.24 14.13 2.43
C THR A 31 9.73 13.98 2.32
N LEU A 32 9.13 13.14 3.17
CA LEU A 32 7.67 13.04 3.21
C LEU A 32 7.08 14.35 3.73
N SER A 33 6.11 14.91 3.00
CA SER A 33 5.47 16.17 3.40
C SER A 33 4.33 15.94 4.40
N SER A 34 3.85 14.71 4.52
CA SER A 34 2.79 14.34 5.46
C SER A 34 2.90 12.85 5.81
N LYS A 35 2.09 12.40 6.75
CA LYS A 35 1.96 10.97 7.04
C LYS A 35 1.43 10.24 5.82
N PRO A 36 1.79 8.97 5.62
CA PRO A 36 1.21 8.18 4.54
C PRO A 36 -0.32 8.17 4.61
N LEU A 37 -0.96 8.38 3.48
CA LEU A 37 -2.42 8.34 3.39
C LEU A 37 -2.84 6.90 3.04
N VAL A 38 -3.63 6.28 3.90
CA VAL A 38 -4.03 4.88 3.74
C VAL A 38 -5.54 4.79 3.66
N ASN A 39 -6.03 4.11 2.63
CA ASN A 39 -7.44 3.79 2.48
C ASN A 39 -7.58 2.27 2.33
N ILE A 40 -8.41 1.65 3.16
CA ILE A 40 -8.56 0.20 3.21
C ILE A 40 -10.04 -0.16 3.11
N LYS A 41 -10.35 -1.16 2.27
CA LYS A 41 -11.71 -1.67 2.11
C LYS A 41 -11.70 -3.19 2.09
N GLY A 42 -12.72 -3.80 2.67
CA GLY A 42 -12.94 -5.24 2.56
C GLY A 42 -12.03 -6.13 3.38
N LEU A 43 -11.25 -5.58 4.31
CA LEU A 43 -10.42 -6.37 5.22
C LEU A 43 -11.09 -6.51 6.58
N PRO A 44 -11.05 -7.71 7.20
CA PRO A 44 -11.61 -7.92 8.53
C PRO A 44 -10.67 -7.38 9.61
N ILE A 45 -10.74 -6.08 9.84
CA ILE A 45 -9.89 -5.38 10.81
C ILE A 45 -10.70 -5.14 12.10
N PHE A 46 -10.28 -5.76 13.21
CA PHE A 46 -10.94 -5.60 14.51
C PHE A 46 -10.43 -4.41 15.28
N GLU A 47 -9.11 -4.24 15.31
CA GLU A 47 -8.43 -3.12 15.99
C GLU A 47 -7.90 -2.16 14.95
N LYS A 48 -8.75 -1.26 14.47
CA LYS A 48 -8.42 -0.37 13.35
C LYS A 48 -7.23 0.54 13.62
N GLU A 49 -7.20 1.18 14.80
CA GLU A 49 -6.09 2.08 15.14
C GLU A 49 -4.75 1.35 15.18
N GLU A 50 -4.71 0.20 15.84
CA GLU A 50 -3.49 -0.60 15.92
C GLU A 50 -3.05 -1.07 14.55
N PHE A 51 -4.00 -1.49 13.71
CA PHE A 51 -3.69 -1.93 12.36
C PHE A 51 -3.07 -0.79 11.53
N PHE A 52 -3.69 0.39 11.54
CA PHE A 52 -3.20 1.54 10.80
C PHE A 52 -1.85 2.03 11.31
N ASP A 53 -1.66 2.10 12.63
CA ASP A 53 -0.40 2.51 13.23
C ASP A 53 0.73 1.55 12.88
N GLY A 54 0.49 0.26 12.97
CA GLY A 54 1.47 -0.76 12.62
C GLY A 54 1.81 -0.76 11.14
N LEU A 55 0.82 -0.58 10.27
CA LEU A 55 1.03 -0.47 8.84
C LEU A 55 1.87 0.76 8.51
N GLU A 56 1.56 1.90 9.12
CA GLU A 56 2.32 3.14 8.94
C GLU A 56 3.78 2.94 9.35
N GLU A 57 4.05 2.28 10.49
CA GLU A 57 5.42 1.99 10.92
C GLU A 57 6.18 1.17 9.88
N GLU A 58 5.56 0.12 9.36
CA GLU A 58 6.19 -0.73 8.34
C GLU A 58 6.46 0.05 7.05
N VAL A 59 5.52 0.89 6.63
CA VAL A 59 5.67 1.75 5.46
C VAL A 59 6.84 2.72 5.66
N LEU A 60 6.94 3.34 6.82
CA LEU A 60 8.02 4.29 7.11
C LEU A 60 9.39 3.61 7.15
N LYS A 61 9.47 2.40 7.70
CA LYS A 61 10.72 1.63 7.71
C LYS A 61 11.23 1.37 6.30
N ILE A 62 10.34 0.92 5.42
CA ILE A 62 10.71 0.65 4.02
C ILE A 62 11.07 1.95 3.30
N THR A 63 10.31 3.01 3.50
CA THR A 63 10.55 4.30 2.86
C THR A 63 11.93 4.85 3.20
N LYS A 64 12.39 4.66 4.45
CA LYS A 64 13.71 5.11 4.89
C LYS A 64 14.86 4.40 4.19
N THR A 65 14.64 3.22 3.62
CA THR A 65 15.69 2.48 2.92
C THR A 65 15.96 2.99 1.51
N PHE A 66 15.12 3.90 1.02
CA PHE A 66 15.23 4.45 -0.33
C PHE A 66 15.53 5.95 -0.30
N SER A 67 16.23 6.44 -1.32
CA SER A 67 16.43 7.87 -1.50
C SER A 67 15.22 8.48 -2.19
N LEU A 68 14.50 9.35 -1.49
CA LEU A 68 13.31 10.00 -2.04
C LEU A 68 13.66 11.16 -2.99
N LYS A 69 14.93 11.54 -3.04
CA LYS A 69 15.42 12.59 -3.96
C LYS A 69 15.56 12.08 -5.40
N ASN A 70 15.70 10.76 -5.57
CA ASN A 70 15.93 10.16 -6.87
C ASN A 70 14.68 9.43 -7.36
N ALA A 71 14.00 10.01 -8.34
CA ALA A 71 12.78 9.43 -8.92
C ALA A 71 13.00 8.05 -9.54
N LYS A 72 14.23 7.72 -9.93
CA LYS A 72 14.56 6.40 -10.48
C LYS A 72 14.35 5.27 -9.49
N GLN A 73 14.39 5.57 -8.19
CA GLN A 73 14.17 4.58 -7.15
C GLN A 73 12.71 4.39 -6.78
N TYR A 74 11.81 5.20 -7.32
CA TYR A 74 10.38 5.14 -6.97
C TYR A 74 9.73 3.81 -7.36
N GLU A 75 10.13 3.22 -8.47
CA GLU A 75 9.59 1.91 -8.86
C GLU A 75 9.97 0.83 -7.85
N ASN A 76 11.21 0.82 -7.40
CA ASN A 76 11.67 -0.12 -6.39
C ASN A 76 10.97 0.13 -5.05
N LEU A 77 10.79 1.40 -4.69
CA LEU A 77 10.05 1.78 -3.49
C LEU A 77 8.60 1.27 -3.55
N ILE A 78 7.93 1.49 -4.68
CA ILE A 78 6.55 1.03 -4.88
C ILE A 78 6.45 -0.49 -4.73
N GLU A 79 7.36 -1.25 -5.35
CA GLU A 79 7.37 -2.70 -5.24
C GLU A 79 7.62 -3.17 -3.79
N GLY A 80 8.56 -2.52 -3.10
CA GLY A 80 8.82 -2.82 -1.70
C GLY A 80 7.62 -2.53 -0.82
N LEU A 81 6.92 -1.41 -1.05
CA LEU A 81 5.71 -1.06 -0.30
C LEU A 81 4.56 -2.03 -0.57
N LYS A 82 4.38 -2.46 -1.81
CA LYS A 82 3.36 -3.47 -2.14
C LYS A 82 3.59 -4.76 -1.37
N LYS A 83 4.82 -5.27 -1.37
CA LYS A 83 5.17 -6.49 -0.64
C LYS A 83 4.95 -6.33 0.85
N THR A 84 5.39 -5.21 1.41
CA THR A 84 5.26 -4.93 2.84
C THR A 84 3.80 -4.84 3.26
N CYS A 85 2.97 -4.11 2.52
CA CYS A 85 1.55 -3.97 2.83
C CYS A 85 0.82 -5.31 2.74
N ARG A 86 1.08 -6.10 1.72
CA ARG A 86 0.48 -7.42 1.57
C ARG A 86 0.87 -8.37 2.71
N LYS A 87 2.15 -8.39 3.04
CA LYS A 87 2.65 -9.23 4.13
C LYS A 87 2.02 -8.85 5.46
N TYR A 88 2.00 -7.56 5.75
CA TYR A 88 1.40 -7.04 6.98
C TYR A 88 -0.09 -7.39 7.07
N ALA A 89 -0.84 -7.14 6.00
CA ALA A 89 -2.26 -7.44 5.96
C ALA A 89 -2.54 -8.93 6.12
N LYS A 90 -1.74 -9.77 5.46
CA LYS A 90 -1.89 -11.22 5.58
C LYS A 90 -1.64 -11.70 7.00
N GLU A 91 -0.61 -11.19 7.65
CA GLU A 91 -0.30 -11.56 9.04
C GLU A 91 -1.41 -11.14 10.01
N LYS A 92 -2.03 -9.99 9.77
CA LYS A 92 -3.05 -9.44 10.67
C LYS A 92 -4.47 -9.89 10.36
N THR A 93 -4.79 -10.15 9.10
CA THR A 93 -6.17 -10.45 8.68
C THR A 93 -6.33 -11.82 8.01
N GLY A 94 -5.25 -12.47 7.64
CA GLY A 94 -5.29 -13.72 6.86
C GLY A 94 -5.60 -13.51 5.39
N LYS A 95 -5.81 -12.27 4.94
CA LYS A 95 -6.17 -11.95 3.56
C LYS A 95 -5.01 -11.27 2.84
N LYS A 96 -4.91 -11.50 1.53
CA LYS A 96 -3.92 -10.83 0.66
C LYS A 96 -4.63 -9.76 -0.17
N PRO A 97 -4.69 -8.51 0.28
CA PRO A 97 -5.42 -7.48 -0.44
C PRO A 97 -4.73 -7.08 -1.75
N ILE A 98 -5.53 -6.56 -2.68
CA ILE A 98 -5.00 -5.84 -3.82
C ILE A 98 -4.41 -4.54 -3.26
N THR A 99 -3.15 -4.28 -3.59
CA THR A 99 -2.43 -3.13 -3.03
C THR A 99 -2.08 -2.15 -4.15
N ASN A 100 -2.53 -0.93 -4.02
CA ASN A 100 -2.22 0.17 -4.93
C ASN A 100 -1.36 1.19 -4.20
N ILE A 101 -0.20 1.53 -4.77
CA ILE A 101 0.74 2.47 -4.18
C ILE A 101 0.86 3.69 -5.10
N ASN A 102 0.61 4.87 -4.55
CA ASN A 102 0.75 6.13 -5.27
C ASN A 102 1.88 6.95 -4.64
N VAL A 103 2.81 7.42 -5.46
CA VAL A 103 3.89 8.30 -5.01
C VAL A 103 3.73 9.62 -5.74
N ILE A 104 3.43 10.68 -4.99
CA ILE A 104 3.21 12.01 -5.53
C ILE A 104 4.33 12.92 -5.06
N ARG A 105 4.96 13.61 -6.01
CA ARG A 105 6.00 14.59 -5.70
C ARG A 105 5.46 16.00 -5.93
N ILE A 106 5.59 16.84 -4.94
CA ILE A 106 5.14 18.24 -5.00
C ILE A 106 6.30 19.21 -5.01
#